data_8cdefae05a7b7596f5e4a38839d0ef3b
#
_entry.id   8cdefae05a7b7596f5e4a38839d0ef3b
#
_cell.length_a   1.000
_cell.length_b   1.000
_cell.length_c   1.000
_cell.angle_alpha   90.00
_cell.angle_beta   90.00
_cell.angle_gamma   90.00
#
_symmetry.space_group_name_H-M   'P 1'
#
loop_
_entity.id
_entity.type
_entity.pdbx_description
1 polymer ?
#
loop_
_entity_poly.entity_id
_entity_poly.type
_entity_poly.pdbx_seq_one_letter_code
_entity_poly.pdbx_strand_id
1 'polypeptide(L)' 'MTIRDLYVYSNDEQIFIIFEDGATKSCFKGPLEYCPTELIDRVVYQFRAIDFNTIEVVLL' A
#
# COMPACT_ATOMS: atom_id res chain seq x y z
N MET A 1 -2.66 10.59 5.64
CA MET A 1 -2.91 9.91 4.35
C MET A 1 -3.40 8.50 4.61
N THR A 2 -4.36 8.03 3.82
CA THR A 2 -4.86 6.67 3.89
C THR A 2 -4.54 5.93 2.60
N ILE A 3 -4.77 4.62 2.59
CA ILE A 3 -4.62 3.83 1.36
C ILE A 3 -5.54 4.38 0.27
N ARG A 4 -6.74 4.82 0.63
CA ARG A 4 -7.70 5.41 -0.32
C ARG A 4 -7.08 6.60 -1.06
N ASP A 5 -6.28 7.41 -0.37
CA ASP A 5 -5.64 8.57 -1.00
C ASP A 5 -4.62 8.15 -2.07
N LEU A 6 -4.01 6.99 -1.91
CA LEU A 6 -3.03 6.48 -2.87
C LEU A 6 -3.67 6.02 -4.18
N TYR A 7 -4.95 5.68 -4.17
CA TYR A 7 -5.66 5.28 -5.39
C TYR A 7 -5.60 6.34 -6.47
N VAL A 8 -5.68 7.61 -6.06
CA VAL A 8 -5.71 8.73 -7.00
C VAL A 8 -4.41 8.83 -7.79
N TYR A 9 -3.31 8.41 -7.17
CA TYR A 9 -1.97 8.53 -7.76
C TYR A 9 -1.42 7.23 -8.32
N SER A 10 -2.14 6.12 -8.13
CA SER A 10 -1.67 4.82 -8.58
C SER A 10 -2.16 4.53 -10.00
N ASN A 11 -1.46 3.62 -10.66
CA ASN A 11 -1.90 3.09 -11.94
C ASN A 11 -1.96 1.56 -11.86
N ASP A 12 -2.52 0.92 -12.88
CA ASP A 12 -2.78 -0.51 -12.87
C ASP A 12 -1.52 -1.38 -12.88
N GLU A 13 -0.39 -0.79 -13.26
CA GLU A 13 0.87 -1.53 -13.35
C GLU A 13 1.65 -1.51 -12.05
N GLN A 14 1.28 -0.64 -11.12
CA GLN A 14 2.00 -0.53 -9.86
C GLN A 14 1.62 -1.63 -8.90
N ILE A 15 2.64 -2.16 -8.22
CA ILE A 15 2.48 -3.18 -7.19
C ILE A 15 2.69 -2.51 -5.84
N PHE A 16 1.75 -2.72 -4.94
CA PHE A 16 1.85 -2.20 -3.58
C PHE A 16 2.08 -3.36 -2.63
N ILE A 17 3.06 -3.20 -1.75
CA ILE A 17 3.34 -4.16 -0.69
C ILE A 17 3.02 -3.45 0.61
N ILE A 18 1.98 -3.91 1.30
CA ILE A 18 1.46 -3.23 2.48
C ILE A 18 1.82 -4.02 3.74
N PHE A 19 2.43 -3.34 4.70
CA PHE A 19 2.79 -3.91 6.00
C PHE A 19 2.05 -3.17 7.09
N GLU A 20 1.69 -3.87 8.14
CA GLU A 20 1.28 -3.23 9.37
C GLU A 20 2.53 -2.82 10.14
N ASP A 21 2.39 -1.80 11.01
CA ASP A 21 3.53 -1.31 11.80
C ASP A 21 4.14 -2.44 12.63
N GLY A 22 5.45 -2.60 12.50
CA GLY A 22 6.17 -3.65 13.22
C GLY A 22 6.07 -5.05 12.64
N ALA A 23 5.28 -5.26 11.59
CA ALA A 23 5.11 -6.58 10.99
C ALA A 23 6.32 -6.94 10.13
N THR A 24 6.67 -8.23 10.11
CA THR A 24 7.74 -8.74 9.26
C THR A 24 7.23 -9.29 7.94
N LYS A 25 5.92 -9.51 7.84
CA LYS A 25 5.29 -10.02 6.63
C LYS A 25 4.25 -9.03 6.14
N SER A 26 4.14 -8.90 4.82
CA SER A 26 3.14 -8.03 4.23
C SER A 26 1.74 -8.62 4.45
N CYS A 27 0.77 -7.74 4.64
CA CYS A 27 -0.63 -8.13 4.72
C CYS A 27 -1.33 -8.06 3.36
N PHE A 28 -0.69 -7.43 2.37
CA PHE A 28 -1.20 -7.37 1.02
C PHE A 28 -0.05 -7.12 0.06
N LYS A 29 -0.12 -7.72 -1.13
CA LYS A 29 0.82 -7.47 -2.21
C LYS A 29 0.08 -7.61 -3.53
N GLY A 30 0.12 -6.55 -4.34
CA GLY A 30 -0.51 -6.56 -5.65
C GLY A 30 -0.98 -5.18 -6.07
N PRO A 31 -1.73 -5.11 -7.18
CA PRO A 31 -2.34 -3.87 -7.62
C PRO A 31 -3.33 -3.35 -6.57
N LEU A 32 -3.38 -2.04 -6.41
CA LEU A 32 -4.19 -1.43 -5.36
C LEU A 32 -5.69 -1.69 -5.55
N GLU A 33 -6.12 -1.93 -6.77
CA GLU A 33 -7.54 -2.22 -7.06
C GLU A 33 -8.03 -3.51 -6.37
N TYR A 34 -7.11 -4.39 -5.98
CA TYR A 34 -7.46 -5.62 -5.29
C TYR A 34 -7.29 -5.51 -3.78
N CYS A 35 -6.96 -4.32 -3.27
CA CYS A 35 -6.73 -4.12 -1.84
C CYS A 35 -8.01 -4.42 -1.06
N PRO A 36 -7.93 -5.21 0.03
CA PRO A 36 -9.09 -5.47 0.87
C PRO A 36 -9.70 -4.20 1.42
N THR A 37 -11.03 -4.16 1.48
CA THR A 37 -11.74 -2.96 1.93
C THR A 37 -11.39 -2.57 3.35
N GLU A 38 -11.04 -3.53 4.20
CA GLU A 38 -10.66 -3.23 5.59
C GLU A 38 -9.32 -2.49 5.70
N LEU A 39 -8.53 -2.46 4.63
CA LEU A 39 -7.26 -1.73 4.64
C LEU A 39 -7.39 -0.33 4.04
N ILE A 40 -8.41 -0.09 3.24
CA ILE A 40 -8.50 1.12 2.41
C ILE A 40 -8.48 2.41 3.21
N ASP A 41 -9.11 2.41 4.38
CA ASP A 41 -9.19 3.61 5.23
C ASP A 41 -8.16 3.61 6.35
N ARG A 42 -7.22 2.66 6.35
CA ARG A 42 -6.13 2.66 7.31
C ARG A 42 -5.16 3.81 7.02
N VAL A 43 -4.63 4.39 8.07
CA VAL A 43 -3.69 5.51 7.96
C VAL A 43 -2.32 5.00 7.56
N VAL A 44 -1.71 5.66 6.57
CA VAL A 44 -0.37 5.33 6.10
C VAL A 44 0.64 6.06 6.97
N TYR A 45 1.56 5.31 7.57
CA TYR A 45 2.65 5.85 8.36
C TYR A 45 3.77 6.36 7.46
N GLN A 46 4.19 5.53 6.50
CA GLN A 46 5.18 5.93 5.50
C GLN A 46 5.05 5.04 4.28
N PHE A 47 5.59 5.53 3.17
CA PHE A 47 5.67 4.73 1.95
C PHE A 47 6.94 5.11 1.20
N ARG A 48 7.43 4.18 0.39
CA ARG A 48 8.62 4.44 -0.43
C ARG A 48 8.58 3.59 -1.69
N ALA A 49 9.22 4.09 -2.75
CA ALA A 49 9.40 3.32 -3.96
C ALA A 49 10.57 2.35 -3.77
N ILE A 50 10.33 1.06 -4.04
CA ILE A 50 11.38 0.04 -3.98
C ILE A 50 12.06 -0.05 -5.35
N ASP A 51 11.25 0.01 -6.41
CA ASP A 51 11.75 0.08 -7.78
C ASP A 51 10.74 0.86 -8.63
N PHE A 52 10.89 0.82 -9.94
CA PHE A 52 10.11 1.70 -10.81
C PHE A 52 8.60 1.44 -10.79
N ASN A 53 8.17 0.27 -10.35
CA ASN A 53 6.73 -0.03 -10.31
C ASN A 53 6.27 -0.64 -8.98
N THR A 54 7.12 -0.67 -7.96
CA THR A 54 6.77 -1.28 -6.68
C THR A 54 6.90 -0.27 -5.56
N ILE A 55 5.85 -0.14 -4.77
CA ILE A 55 5.78 0.80 -3.65
C ILE A 55 5.50 0.02 -2.38
N GLU A 56 6.34 0.24 -1.37
CA GLU A 56 6.15 -0.33 -0.05
C GLU A 56 5.40 0.66 0.83
N VAL A 57 4.37 0.19 1.50
CA VAL A 57 3.53 1.00 2.38
C VAL A 57 3.53 0.39 3.77
N VAL A 58 3.74 1.23 4.78
CA VAL A 58 3.64 0.81 6.18
C VAL A 58 2.45 1.54 6.80
N LEU A 59 1.54 0.78 7.36
CA LEU A 59 0.35 1.32 8.03
C LEU A 59 0.66 1.66 9.48
N LEU A 60 0.00 2.69 9.95
CA LEU A 60 0.11 3.08 11.34
C LEU A 60 -0.65 2.13 12.25
#